data_f4be8592ac36e92f48ef9398295caadd
#
_entry.id   f4be8592ac36e92f48ef9398295caadd
#
_cell.length_a   1.000
_cell.length_b   1.000
_cell.length_c   1.000
_cell.angle_alpha   90.00
_cell.angle_beta   90.00
_cell.angle_gamma   90.00
#
_symmetry.space_group_name_H-M   'P 1'
#
loop_
_entity.id
_entity.type
_entity.pdbx_description
1 polymer ?
#
loop_
_entity_poly.entity_id
_entity_poly.type
_entity_poly.pdbx_seq_one_letter_code
_entity_poly.pdbx_strand_id
1 'polypeptide(L)'
;LEIEKSETTIIQDRSIFEGVFIFTANNHDMGNMSDRDFDTYMGLFQSMMLVLRKPDLMVYLKASVPHLVENIHRRGRDYEQNMQLDYLRNLNQRYDDFIENQYDGKILTIEVDNIDFLHKREDFASVIKQIDKSLIEIEHKNDNKLCI
;
A
#
# COMPACT_ATOMS: atom_id res chain seq x y z
N LEU A 1 -14.46 7.91 8.33
CA LEU A 1 -15.38 9.01 8.67
C LEU A 1 -14.66 10.20 9.31
N GLU A 2 -13.62 9.99 10.13
CA GLU A 2 -12.80 11.11 10.67
C GLU A 2 -11.90 11.69 9.59
N ILE A 3 -11.31 10.86 8.75
CA ILE A 3 -10.45 11.27 7.62
C ILE A 3 -11.20 12.17 6.65
N GLU A 4 -12.44 11.85 6.31
CA GLU A 4 -13.26 12.63 5.37
C GLU A 4 -13.64 14.02 5.87
N LYS A 5 -13.59 14.24 7.18
CA LYS A 5 -13.92 15.52 7.82
C LYS A 5 -12.69 16.37 8.12
N SER A 6 -11.50 15.84 7.87
CA SER A 6 -10.27 16.55 8.17
C SER A 6 -9.95 17.57 7.08
N GLU A 7 -9.63 18.79 7.49
CA GLU A 7 -9.09 19.85 6.64
C GLU A 7 -7.55 19.79 6.50
N THR A 8 -6.92 18.81 7.18
CA THR A 8 -5.46 18.65 7.17
C THR A 8 -5.05 17.40 6.39
N THR A 9 -3.83 17.39 5.88
CA THR A 9 -3.22 16.19 5.28
C THR A 9 -3.15 15.06 6.29
N ILE A 10 -3.65 13.90 5.91
CA ILE A 10 -3.59 12.68 6.72
C ILE A 10 -2.71 11.67 6.03
N ILE A 11 -1.76 11.09 6.77
CA ILE A 11 -0.96 9.96 6.34
C ILE A 11 -1.47 8.73 7.08
N GLN A 12 -1.85 7.71 6.31
CA GLN A 12 -2.33 6.44 6.84
C GLN A 12 -1.35 5.32 6.49
N ASP A 13 -0.95 4.54 7.48
CA ASP A 13 -0.20 3.30 7.26
C ASP A 13 -1.17 2.19 6.89
N ARG A 14 -1.08 1.74 5.65
CA ARG A 14 -2.00 0.80 4.98
C ARG A 14 -3.42 1.32 4.81
N SER A 15 -4.14 0.66 3.95
CA SER A 15 -5.54 0.96 3.62
C SER A 15 -6.39 -0.30 3.60
N ILE A 16 -7.69 -0.16 3.39
CA ILE A 16 -8.57 -1.31 3.22
C ILE A 16 -8.29 -2.10 1.93
N PHE A 17 -7.63 -1.48 0.95
CA PHE A 17 -7.28 -2.12 -0.32
C PHE A 17 -6.29 -3.26 -0.10
N GLU A 18 -5.21 -3.06 0.65
CA GLU A 18 -4.24 -4.11 0.96
C GLU A 18 -4.89 -5.24 1.77
N GLY A 19 -5.82 -4.88 2.67
CA GLY A 19 -6.60 -5.87 3.41
C GLY A 19 -7.30 -6.85 2.49
N VAL A 20 -7.94 -6.35 1.44
CA VAL A 20 -8.71 -7.16 0.49
C VAL A 20 -7.81 -7.83 -0.55
N PHE A 21 -7.12 -7.03 -1.35
CA PHE A 21 -6.43 -7.51 -2.57
C PHE A 21 -5.13 -8.26 -2.28
N ILE A 22 -4.50 -8.00 -1.14
CA ILE A 22 -3.24 -8.62 -0.77
C ILE A 22 -3.47 -9.72 0.28
N PHE A 23 -3.88 -9.35 1.50
CA PHE A 23 -3.89 -10.29 2.62
C PHE A 23 -5.05 -11.28 2.56
N THR A 24 -6.28 -10.81 2.34
CA THR A 24 -7.46 -11.68 2.28
C THR A 24 -7.42 -12.59 1.05
N ALA A 25 -7.05 -12.04 -0.11
CA ALA A 25 -6.90 -12.82 -1.32
C ALA A 25 -5.79 -13.87 -1.19
N ASN A 26 -4.66 -13.54 -0.54
CA ASN A 26 -3.60 -14.52 -0.29
C ASN A 26 -4.05 -15.64 0.65
N ASN A 27 -4.78 -15.32 1.73
CA ASN A 27 -5.34 -16.32 2.63
C ASN A 27 -6.34 -17.24 1.95
N HIS A 28 -7.18 -16.69 1.06
CA HIS A 28 -8.11 -17.48 0.26
C HIS A 28 -7.37 -18.46 -0.66
N ASP A 29 -6.39 -17.99 -1.44
CA ASP A 29 -5.61 -18.86 -2.35
C ASP A 29 -4.80 -19.93 -1.61
N MET A 30 -4.38 -19.65 -0.39
CA MET A 30 -3.69 -20.62 0.47
C MET A 30 -4.66 -21.64 1.13
N GLY A 31 -5.97 -21.53 0.90
CA GLY A 31 -6.99 -22.38 1.49
C GLY A 31 -7.29 -22.11 2.97
N ASN A 32 -6.80 -20.98 3.51
CA ASN A 32 -7.06 -20.57 4.90
C ASN A 32 -8.41 -19.86 5.07
N MET A 33 -9.09 -19.54 3.98
CA MET A 33 -10.41 -18.91 3.95
C MET A 33 -11.30 -19.62 2.94
N SER A 34 -12.56 -19.88 3.30
CA SER A 34 -13.52 -20.48 2.38
C SER A 34 -13.97 -19.49 1.30
N ASP A 35 -14.42 -20.00 0.13
CA ASP A 35 -15.00 -19.20 -0.95
C ASP A 35 -16.14 -18.32 -0.43
N ARG A 36 -17.02 -18.88 0.39
CA ARG A 36 -18.16 -18.15 0.98
C ARG A 36 -17.72 -16.98 1.83
N ASP A 37 -16.68 -17.16 2.65
CA ASP A 37 -16.20 -16.12 3.55
C ASP A 37 -15.43 -15.04 2.75
N PHE A 38 -14.71 -15.45 1.70
CA PHE A 38 -14.06 -14.54 0.77
C PHE A 38 -15.09 -13.69 0.02
N ASP A 39 -16.15 -14.29 -0.54
CA ASP A 39 -17.23 -13.57 -1.23
C ASP A 39 -17.95 -12.60 -0.30
N THR A 40 -18.18 -13.01 0.95
CA THR A 40 -18.79 -12.14 1.97
C THR A 40 -17.90 -10.93 2.27
N TYR A 41 -16.60 -11.16 2.40
CA TYR A 41 -15.62 -10.08 2.64
C TYR A 41 -15.55 -9.13 1.45
N MET A 42 -15.54 -9.66 0.22
CA MET A 42 -15.56 -8.84 -1.01
C MET A 42 -16.84 -8.01 -1.13
N GLY A 43 -17.99 -8.58 -0.81
CA GLY A 43 -19.27 -7.85 -0.79
C GLY A 43 -19.30 -6.72 0.23
N LEU A 44 -18.73 -6.93 1.42
CA LEU A 44 -18.56 -5.89 2.43
C LEU A 44 -17.65 -4.77 1.93
N PHE A 45 -16.49 -5.13 1.36
CA PHE A 45 -15.56 -4.16 0.78
C PHE A 45 -16.24 -3.31 -0.30
N GLN A 46 -16.94 -3.93 -1.26
CA GLN A 46 -17.66 -3.21 -2.30
C GLN A 46 -18.69 -2.23 -1.72
N SER A 47 -19.41 -2.66 -0.69
CA SER A 47 -20.37 -1.79 0.01
C SER A 47 -19.71 -0.60 0.69
N MET A 48 -18.53 -0.81 1.30
CA MET A 48 -17.75 0.25 1.92
C MET A 48 -17.24 1.25 0.88
N MET A 49 -16.83 0.79 -0.31
CA MET A 49 -16.32 1.65 -1.39
C MET A 49 -17.38 2.60 -1.98
N LEU A 50 -18.67 2.35 -1.74
CA LEU A 50 -19.73 3.28 -2.13
C LEU A 50 -19.73 4.56 -1.29
N VAL A 51 -19.15 4.52 -0.08
CA VAL A 51 -19.20 5.60 0.91
C VAL A 51 -17.82 6.12 1.35
N LEU A 52 -16.75 5.42 0.96
CA LEU A 52 -15.39 5.81 1.32
C LEU A 52 -14.69 6.51 0.15
N ARG A 53 -13.99 7.59 0.46
CA ARG A 53 -13.11 8.27 -0.48
C ARG A 53 -11.81 7.48 -0.65
N LYS A 54 -11.33 7.38 -1.89
CA LYS A 54 -10.01 6.84 -2.18
C LYS A 54 -8.92 7.81 -1.69
N PRO A 55 -7.74 7.30 -1.31
CA PRO A 55 -6.58 8.14 -1.05
C PRO A 55 -6.25 9.04 -2.25
N ASP A 56 -5.89 10.28 -2.01
CA ASP A 56 -5.44 11.20 -3.07
C ASP A 56 -4.12 10.74 -3.69
N LEU A 57 -3.26 10.14 -2.87
CA LEU A 57 -2.01 9.53 -3.29
C LEU A 57 -1.77 8.24 -2.51
N MET A 58 -1.46 7.16 -3.21
CA MET A 58 -0.92 5.94 -2.62
C MET A 58 0.59 5.91 -2.84
N VAL A 59 1.35 5.78 -1.76
CA VAL A 59 2.81 5.62 -1.83
C VAL A 59 3.15 4.15 -1.62
N TYR A 60 3.68 3.51 -2.66
CA TYR A 60 4.13 2.12 -2.61
C TYR A 60 5.65 2.08 -2.45
N LEU A 61 6.11 1.61 -1.29
CA LEU A 61 7.53 1.36 -1.03
C LEU A 61 7.86 -0.04 -1.55
N LYS A 62 8.36 -0.12 -2.78
CA LYS A 62 8.66 -1.38 -3.44
C LYS A 62 10.01 -1.91 -2.99
N ALA A 63 10.02 -3.14 -2.46
CA ALA A 63 11.23 -3.83 -2.03
C ALA A 63 11.32 -5.21 -2.65
N SER A 64 12.53 -5.67 -2.96
CA SER A 64 12.77 -7.04 -3.39
C SER A 64 12.56 -8.04 -2.24
N VAL A 65 12.22 -9.28 -2.56
CA VAL A 65 12.05 -10.34 -1.55
C VAL A 65 13.31 -10.55 -0.69
N PRO A 66 14.53 -10.54 -1.24
CA PRO A 66 15.76 -10.60 -0.42
C PRO A 66 15.84 -9.44 0.58
N HIS A 67 15.53 -8.21 0.16
CA HIS A 67 15.54 -7.04 1.05
C HIS A 67 14.47 -7.12 2.14
N LEU A 68 13.28 -7.65 1.83
CA LEU A 68 12.23 -7.91 2.81
C LEU A 68 12.67 -8.92 3.86
N VAL A 69 13.31 -10.03 3.44
CA VAL A 69 13.85 -11.06 4.36
C VAL A 69 14.90 -10.46 5.29
N GLU A 70 15.83 -9.67 4.75
CA GLU A 70 16.85 -8.99 5.55
C GLU A 70 16.22 -8.05 6.60
N ASN A 71 15.22 -7.26 6.20
CA ASN A 71 14.50 -6.36 7.09
C ASN A 71 13.76 -7.11 8.21
N ILE A 72 13.13 -8.25 7.90
CA ILE A 72 12.46 -9.12 8.87
C ILE A 72 13.47 -9.66 9.88
N HIS A 73 14.60 -10.19 9.42
CA HIS A 73 15.67 -10.69 10.29
C HIS A 73 16.25 -9.59 11.18
N ARG A 74 16.51 -8.41 10.62
CA ARG A 74 17.04 -7.25 11.36
C ARG A 74 16.07 -6.76 12.44
N ARG A 75 14.75 -6.81 12.17
CA ARG A 75 13.72 -6.43 13.13
C ARG A 75 13.59 -7.41 14.28
N GLY A 76 13.91 -8.69 14.07
CA GLY A 76 14.07 -9.71 15.11
C GLY A 76 12.80 -10.09 15.88
N ARG A 77 11.61 -9.94 15.28
CA ARG A 77 10.37 -10.36 15.92
C ARG A 77 10.20 -11.88 15.86
N ASP A 78 10.00 -12.54 17.00
CA ASP A 78 9.98 -14.01 17.11
C ASP A 78 8.95 -14.67 16.19
N TYR A 79 7.75 -14.09 16.07
CA TYR A 79 6.68 -14.63 15.22
C TYR A 79 6.94 -14.47 13.72
N GLU A 80 7.87 -13.59 13.32
CA GLU A 80 8.24 -13.37 11.92
C GLU A 80 9.42 -14.25 11.49
N GLN A 81 10.21 -14.79 12.43
CA GLN A 81 11.40 -15.59 12.13
C GLN A 81 11.10 -16.89 11.34
N ASN A 82 9.88 -17.41 11.48
CA ASN A 82 9.43 -18.62 10.79
C ASN A 82 8.60 -18.32 9.53
N MET A 83 8.59 -17.07 9.04
CA MET A 83 7.84 -16.71 7.85
C MET A 83 8.39 -17.41 6.61
N GLN A 84 7.54 -18.16 5.92
CA GLN A 84 7.94 -18.91 4.75
C GLN A 84 8.27 -17.97 3.58
N LEU A 85 9.37 -18.27 2.88
CA LEU A 85 9.83 -17.46 1.75
C LEU A 85 8.77 -17.38 0.63
N ASP A 86 8.05 -18.48 0.39
CA ASP A 86 7.00 -18.51 -0.62
C ASP A 86 5.81 -17.63 -0.25
N TYR A 87 5.49 -17.51 1.04
CA TYR A 87 4.49 -16.55 1.52
C TYR A 87 4.90 -15.10 1.19
N LEU A 88 6.16 -14.73 1.45
CA LEU A 88 6.67 -13.39 1.10
C LEU A 88 6.67 -13.14 -0.40
N ARG A 89 7.05 -14.14 -1.20
CA ARG A 89 7.01 -14.04 -2.67
C ARG A 89 5.59 -13.82 -3.17
N ASN A 90 4.62 -14.58 -2.65
CA ASN A 90 3.23 -14.45 -3.03
C ASN A 90 2.67 -13.07 -2.67
N LEU A 91 2.97 -12.57 -1.46
CA LEU A 91 2.56 -11.21 -1.07
C LEU A 91 3.20 -10.15 -1.97
N ASN A 92 4.51 -10.26 -2.24
CA ASN A 92 5.21 -9.29 -3.09
C ASN A 92 4.62 -9.24 -4.51
N GLN A 93 4.36 -10.42 -5.10
CA GLN A 93 3.71 -10.51 -6.42
C GLN A 93 2.30 -9.90 -6.41
N ARG A 94 1.52 -10.13 -5.34
CA ARG A 94 0.19 -9.53 -5.21
C ARG A 94 0.22 -8.01 -5.09
N TYR A 95 1.24 -7.46 -4.40
CA TYR A 95 1.44 -6.02 -4.37
C TYR A 95 1.72 -5.47 -5.77
N ASP A 96 2.63 -6.10 -6.53
CA ASP A 96 2.91 -5.68 -7.90
C ASP A 96 1.66 -5.76 -8.78
N ASP A 97 0.92 -6.88 -8.76
CA ASP A 97 -0.33 -7.05 -9.52
C ASP A 97 -1.40 -6.04 -9.13
N PHE A 98 -1.55 -5.76 -7.84
CA PHE A 98 -2.50 -4.77 -7.34
C PHE A 98 -2.16 -3.37 -7.84
N ILE A 99 -0.91 -2.97 -7.71
CA ILE A 99 -0.42 -1.64 -8.11
C ILE A 99 -0.50 -1.43 -9.63
N GLU A 100 -0.17 -2.47 -10.41
CA GLU A 100 -0.11 -2.37 -11.87
C GLU A 100 -1.48 -2.52 -12.55
N ASN A 101 -2.37 -3.37 -11.99
CA ASN A 101 -3.55 -3.83 -12.70
C ASN A 101 -4.89 -3.58 -12.01
N GLN A 102 -4.90 -3.31 -10.71
CA GLN A 102 -6.16 -3.31 -9.94
C GLN A 102 -6.49 -1.96 -9.30
N TYR A 103 -5.48 -1.16 -8.96
CA TYR A 103 -5.70 0.14 -8.35
C TYR A 103 -5.76 1.24 -9.40
N ASP A 104 -6.86 1.96 -9.45
CA ASP A 104 -7.13 3.02 -10.44
C ASP A 104 -6.88 4.46 -9.91
N GLY A 105 -6.28 4.59 -8.71
CA GLY A 105 -5.90 5.88 -8.12
C GLY A 105 -4.50 6.36 -8.52
N LYS A 106 -4.10 7.51 -7.99
CA LYS A 106 -2.72 8.01 -8.18
C LYS A 106 -1.76 7.19 -7.29
N ILE A 107 -0.69 6.70 -7.90
CA ILE A 107 0.36 5.93 -7.23
C ILE A 107 1.70 6.61 -7.40
N LEU A 108 2.50 6.62 -6.34
CA LEU A 108 3.92 6.89 -6.34
C LEU A 108 4.64 5.62 -5.89
N THR A 109 5.37 4.97 -6.79
CA THR A 109 6.23 3.84 -6.45
C THR A 109 7.65 4.33 -6.17
N ILE A 110 8.20 3.93 -5.02
CA ILE A 110 9.57 4.24 -4.60
C ILE A 110 10.31 2.92 -4.37
N GLU A 111 11.32 2.65 -5.19
CA GLU A 111 12.21 1.50 -5.00
C GLU A 111 13.10 1.74 -3.77
N VAL A 112 13.04 0.84 -2.78
CA VAL A 112 13.71 1.04 -1.48
C VAL A 112 14.88 0.12 -1.21
N ASP A 113 15.24 -0.77 -2.12
CA ASP A 113 16.34 -1.73 -1.93
C ASP A 113 17.69 -1.05 -1.63
N ASN A 114 17.91 0.12 -2.19
CA ASN A 114 19.15 0.89 -2.05
C ASN A 114 18.98 2.17 -1.22
N ILE A 115 17.88 2.30 -0.49
CA ILE A 115 17.52 3.48 0.29
C ILE A 115 17.46 3.14 1.77
N ASP A 116 18.22 3.84 2.60
CA ASP A 116 18.15 3.75 4.07
C ASP A 116 17.57 5.02 4.68
N PHE A 117 16.27 5.22 4.47
CA PHE A 117 15.57 6.41 4.99
C PHE A 117 15.43 6.44 6.52
N LEU A 118 15.78 5.36 7.23
CA LEU A 118 15.77 5.33 8.69
C LEU A 118 17.04 5.95 9.29
N HIS A 119 18.21 5.72 8.67
CA HIS A 119 19.50 6.12 9.23
C HIS A 119 20.20 7.19 8.40
N LYS A 120 19.84 7.37 7.12
CA LYS A 120 20.43 8.37 6.22
C LYS A 120 19.44 9.49 5.92
N ARG A 121 19.79 10.69 6.39
CA ARG A 121 18.95 11.90 6.21
C ARG A 121 18.76 12.27 4.74
N GLU A 122 19.75 12.00 3.90
CA GLU A 122 19.69 12.29 2.46
C GLU A 122 18.66 11.39 1.76
N ASP A 123 18.62 10.10 2.11
CA ASP A 123 17.67 9.14 1.58
C ASP A 123 16.24 9.50 2.03
N PHE A 124 16.07 9.85 3.30
CA PHE A 124 14.78 10.33 3.80
C PHE A 124 14.31 11.59 3.07
N ALA A 125 15.20 12.59 2.91
CA ALA A 125 14.88 13.82 2.18
C ALA A 125 14.51 13.54 0.71
N SER A 126 15.16 12.56 0.07
CA SER A 126 14.83 12.14 -1.28
C SER A 126 13.42 11.54 -1.37
N VAL A 127 13.02 10.70 -0.41
CA VAL A 127 11.67 10.13 -0.33
C VAL A 127 10.63 11.25 -0.17
N ILE A 128 10.83 12.15 0.79
CA ILE A 128 9.93 13.29 1.03
C ILE A 128 9.77 14.15 -0.23
N LYS A 129 10.88 14.48 -0.91
CA LYS A 129 10.84 15.27 -2.15
C LYS A 129 10.01 14.62 -3.25
N GLN A 130 10.03 13.29 -3.38
CA GLN A 130 9.21 12.57 -4.35
C GLN A 130 7.72 12.64 -4.00
N ILE A 131 7.40 12.50 -2.70
CA ILE A 131 6.03 12.62 -2.20
C ILE A 131 5.50 14.04 -2.44
N ASP A 132 6.23 15.07 -2.02
CA ASP A 132 5.85 16.47 -2.19
C ASP A 132 5.61 16.81 -3.67
N LYS A 133 6.49 16.35 -4.56
CA LYS A 133 6.31 16.54 -6.00
C LYS A 133 5.01 15.93 -6.50
N SER A 134 4.68 14.71 -6.05
CA SER A 134 3.45 14.02 -6.47
C SER A 134 2.19 14.70 -5.92
N LEU A 135 2.24 15.26 -4.70
CA LEU A 135 1.14 16.02 -4.11
C LEU A 135 0.89 17.32 -4.87
N ILE A 136 1.95 18.09 -5.20
CA ILE A 136 1.85 19.32 -6.02
C ILE A 136 1.22 19.03 -7.38
N GLU A 137 1.59 17.93 -8.03
CA GLU A 137 1.00 17.52 -9.31
C GLU A 137 -0.52 17.21 -9.21
N ILE A 138 -0.97 16.72 -8.05
CA ILE A 138 -2.39 16.44 -7.78
C ILE A 138 -3.14 17.76 -7.59
N GLU A 139 -2.60 18.69 -6.82
CA GLU A 139 -3.21 20.01 -6.56
C GLU A 139 -3.41 20.77 -7.88
N HIS A 140 -2.37 20.89 -8.71
CA HIS A 140 -2.48 21.56 -10.02
C HIS A 140 -3.51 20.92 -10.96
N LYS A 141 -3.72 19.60 -10.89
CA LYS A 141 -4.75 18.94 -11.70
C LYS A 141 -6.17 19.25 -11.22
N ASN A 142 -6.33 19.41 -9.90
CA ASN A 142 -7.62 19.75 -9.30
C ASN A 142 -7.99 21.21 -9.59
N ASP A 143 -7.05 22.13 -9.52
CA ASP A 143 -7.27 23.55 -9.86
C ASP A 143 -7.67 23.75 -11.33
N ASN A 144 -7.05 23.00 -12.26
CA ASN A 144 -7.40 23.05 -13.67
C ASN A 144 -8.77 22.43 -14.00
N LYS A 145 -9.35 21.62 -13.14
CA LYS A 145 -10.72 21.07 -13.30
C LYS A 145 -11.81 22.04 -12.83
N LEU A 146 -11.46 23.02 -12.00
CA LEU A 146 -12.39 24.05 -11.50
C LEU A 146 -12.56 25.25 -12.44
N CYS A 147 -11.80 25.32 -13.52
CA CYS A 147 -11.79 26.42 -14.48
C CYS A 147 -12.56 26.14 -15.80
N ILE A 148 -13.52 25.19 -15.78
CA ILE A 148 -14.37 24.89 -16.96
C ILE A 148 -15.83 25.12 -16.60
#